data_cd8fffa2ff90c5bed5c3e4fbc08cd448
#
_entry.id   cd8fffa2ff90c5bed5c3e4fbc08cd448
#
_cell.length_a   1.000
_cell.length_b   1.000
_cell.length_c   1.000
_cell.angle_alpha   90.00
_cell.angle_beta   90.00
_cell.angle_gamma   90.00
#
_symmetry.space_group_name_H-M   'P 1'
#
loop_
_entity.id
_entity.type
_entity.pdbx_description
1 polymer ?
#
loop_
_entity_poly.entity_id
_entity_poly.type
_entity_poly.pdbx_seq_one_letter_code
_entity_poly.pdbx_strand_id
1 'polypeptide(L)'
;MIGVAGLVAGGVVAGWALTVVLSPPGAAADPAAFATVTVTEGEVGSRLALNVAAEWQALPVGTNEAVGVVTSVDATAGTVAAAGARLYGVNERPVVAAQGSVPAYRDIGSATSGDDAAQLQGLLRDLGVYAGAIDGTIGTDSVAAIERWQQALGVDATGTVRLGDVVFVPTLPARLTLKTDVVRRGARLGGGEEVVLALGSAPQFTLPAGEAQSAEIPTGARVEITAAGGQRWEASVAGRAAAPSGGTVVLGLEPAPAGGASGAEAAGGAMGAEAAGGAMGAAPAGGAAGGDAAGEPGAAASICGAACDSVPVTGQTLLAAEIVTLETVRGTVVPAIALRSDPQHALSLLDEGGVAHPVTVTAEARGMAVVGGVQPGLRVRVPSAVAP
;
A
#
# COMPACT_ATOMS: atom_id res chain seq x y z
N MET A 1 34.83 6.81 50.28
CA MET A 1 35.38 7.31 48.97
C MET A 1 34.32 8.01 48.12
N ILE A 2 33.42 8.80 48.65
CA ILE A 2 32.34 9.50 47.92
C ILE A 2 32.53 11.03 47.92
N GLY A 3 33.53 11.56 48.61
CA GLY A 3 33.69 13.02 48.79
C GLY A 3 34.62 13.73 47.81
N VAL A 4 35.41 13.01 46.98
CA VAL A 4 36.41 13.64 46.09
C VAL A 4 35.90 13.91 44.68
N ALA A 5 34.91 13.15 44.19
CA ALA A 5 34.37 13.33 42.85
C ALA A 5 33.47 14.56 42.68
N GLY A 6 32.84 15.02 43.79
CA GLY A 6 31.96 16.21 43.76
C GLY A 6 32.70 17.54 43.69
N LEU A 7 33.93 17.60 44.19
CA LEU A 7 34.73 18.83 44.20
C LEU A 7 35.37 19.15 42.83
N VAL A 8 35.66 18.13 42.02
CA VAL A 8 36.24 18.36 40.68
C VAL A 8 35.16 18.86 39.69
N ALA A 9 33.94 18.31 39.78
CA ALA A 9 32.85 18.75 38.92
C ALA A 9 32.40 20.20 39.23
N GLY A 10 32.40 20.57 40.52
CA GLY A 10 32.07 21.96 40.95
C GLY A 10 33.16 22.95 40.50
N GLY A 11 34.44 22.56 40.48
CA GLY A 11 35.54 23.40 40.01
C GLY A 11 35.51 23.72 38.53
N VAL A 12 35.09 22.76 37.68
CA VAL A 12 35.03 22.94 36.22
C VAL A 12 33.88 23.90 35.84
N VAL A 13 32.69 23.78 36.52
CA VAL A 13 31.54 24.65 36.25
C VAL A 13 31.81 26.07 36.77
N ALA A 14 32.45 26.23 37.96
CA ALA A 14 32.82 27.51 38.47
C ALA A 14 33.93 28.19 37.63
N GLY A 15 34.90 27.42 37.14
CA GLY A 15 35.96 27.91 36.22
C GLY A 15 35.40 28.37 34.92
N TRP A 16 34.44 27.65 34.34
CA TRP A 16 33.77 28.06 33.06
C TRP A 16 32.90 29.31 33.29
N ALA A 17 32.16 29.39 34.35
CA ALA A 17 31.34 30.57 34.70
C ALA A 17 32.21 31.84 34.94
N LEU A 18 33.40 31.70 35.56
CA LEU A 18 34.30 32.80 35.76
C LEU A 18 34.93 33.30 34.44
N THR A 19 35.27 32.39 33.49
CA THR A 19 35.79 32.77 32.20
C THR A 19 34.75 33.51 31.34
N VAL A 20 33.46 33.15 31.46
CA VAL A 20 32.37 33.83 30.77
C VAL A 20 32.10 35.22 31.37
N VAL A 21 32.18 35.36 32.71
CA VAL A 21 31.92 36.63 33.41
C VAL A 21 33.10 37.59 33.35
N LEU A 22 34.34 37.10 33.30
CA LEU A 22 35.57 37.94 33.23
C LEU A 22 36.08 38.17 31.79
N SER A 23 35.44 37.53 30.79
CA SER A 23 35.72 37.94 29.42
C SER A 23 35.27 39.37 29.23
N PRO A 24 36.16 40.29 28.73
CA PRO A 24 35.71 41.65 28.44
C PRO A 24 34.52 41.51 27.48
N PRO A 25 33.49 42.43 27.60
CA PRO A 25 32.40 42.41 26.64
C PRO A 25 33.07 42.47 25.27
N GLY A 26 32.94 41.36 24.53
CA GLY A 26 33.57 41.24 23.20
C GLY A 26 33.22 42.49 22.43
N ALA A 27 34.19 43.06 21.75
CA ALA A 27 34.00 44.16 20.87
C ALA A 27 32.69 43.95 20.15
N ALA A 28 31.76 44.90 20.24
CA ALA A 28 30.44 44.82 19.63
C ALA A 28 30.61 44.20 18.25
N ALA A 29 30.06 43.00 18.02
CA ALA A 29 30.21 42.30 16.77
C ALA A 29 29.78 43.31 15.68
N ASP A 30 30.67 43.66 14.80
CA ASP A 30 30.37 44.56 13.69
C ASP A 30 29.13 43.98 13.00
N PRO A 31 27.99 44.70 12.93
CA PRO A 31 26.76 44.17 12.35
C PRO A 31 26.92 43.79 10.87
N ALA A 32 28.07 44.08 10.29
CA ALA A 32 28.49 43.63 8.97
C ALA A 32 29.37 42.38 8.98
N ALA A 33 29.63 41.77 10.16
CA ALA A 33 30.46 40.58 10.23
C ALA A 33 29.72 39.41 9.59
N PHE A 34 30.28 38.86 8.52
CA PHE A 34 29.86 37.60 7.89
C PHE A 34 30.77 36.47 8.37
N ALA A 35 30.20 35.29 8.49
CA ALA A 35 30.97 34.04 8.60
C ALA A 35 31.32 33.56 7.18
N THR A 36 32.38 32.75 7.06
CA THR A 36 32.71 32.09 5.81
C THR A 36 32.55 30.58 5.94
N VAL A 37 32.00 29.96 4.91
CA VAL A 37 31.89 28.51 4.79
C VAL A 37 32.58 28.07 3.50
N THR A 38 33.31 26.96 3.58
CA THR A 38 33.96 26.40 2.39
C THR A 38 32.94 25.52 1.64
N VAL A 39 32.86 25.78 0.34
CA VAL A 39 32.08 24.97 -0.60
C VAL A 39 32.72 23.60 -0.73
N THR A 40 31.95 22.51 -0.54
CA THR A 40 32.46 21.14 -0.57
C THR A 40 31.69 20.29 -1.56
N GLU A 41 32.27 19.18 -1.99
CA GLU A 41 31.49 18.11 -2.63
C GLU A 41 30.65 17.39 -1.60
N GLY A 42 29.42 17.05 -1.97
CA GLY A 42 28.49 16.37 -1.09
C GLY A 42 27.24 15.94 -1.81
N GLU A 43 26.25 15.55 -1.03
CA GLU A 43 24.95 15.14 -1.55
C GLU A 43 23.83 15.80 -0.74
N VAL A 44 22.76 16.17 -1.43
CA VAL A 44 21.54 16.73 -0.83
C VAL A 44 20.35 15.90 -1.25
N GLY A 45 19.56 15.48 -0.29
CA GLY A 45 18.32 14.74 -0.49
C GLY A 45 17.45 14.85 0.75
N SER A 46 16.19 14.49 0.63
CA SER A 46 15.25 14.52 1.74
C SER A 46 14.43 13.25 1.80
N ARG A 47 14.35 12.67 2.97
CA ARG A 47 13.51 11.51 3.30
C ARG A 47 12.69 11.81 4.53
N LEU A 48 11.46 11.32 4.52
CA LEU A 48 10.51 11.44 5.62
C LEU A 48 10.14 10.03 6.09
N ALA A 49 10.39 9.73 7.36
CA ALA A 49 10.01 8.44 7.96
C ALA A 49 8.58 8.54 8.50
N LEU A 50 7.69 7.66 8.01
CA LEU A 50 6.30 7.53 8.44
C LEU A 50 5.92 6.04 8.49
N ASN A 51 4.71 5.75 8.95
CA ASN A 51 4.15 4.40 8.90
C ASN A 51 3.12 4.28 7.79
N VAL A 52 3.25 3.24 7.02
CA VAL A 52 2.26 2.81 6.01
C VAL A 52 1.31 1.82 6.66
N ALA A 53 0.03 2.02 6.46
CA ALA A 53 -1.01 1.08 6.86
C ALA A 53 -1.27 0.11 5.71
N ALA A 54 -1.13 -1.19 5.97
CA ALA A 54 -1.48 -2.26 5.06
C ALA A 54 -2.73 -2.97 5.56
N GLU A 55 -3.74 -3.12 4.72
CA GLU A 55 -5.02 -3.72 5.08
C GLU A 55 -5.62 -4.47 3.89
N TRP A 56 -6.14 -5.67 4.14
CA TRP A 56 -6.90 -6.40 3.16
C TRP A 56 -8.33 -5.86 3.09
N GLN A 57 -8.75 -5.43 1.91
CA GLN A 57 -10.15 -5.10 1.71
C GLN A 57 -10.98 -6.36 1.71
N ALA A 58 -11.95 -6.41 2.62
CA ALA A 58 -12.89 -7.50 2.77
C ALA A 58 -14.29 -7.04 2.35
N LEU A 59 -14.86 -7.69 1.34
CA LEU A 59 -16.19 -7.39 0.81
C LEU A 59 -17.13 -8.52 1.16
N PRO A 60 -18.34 -8.25 1.69
CA PRO A 60 -19.36 -9.26 1.92
C PRO A 60 -19.74 -9.93 0.61
N VAL A 61 -19.66 -11.27 0.57
CA VAL A 61 -19.98 -12.07 -0.62
C VAL A 61 -20.91 -13.22 -0.33
N GLY A 62 -21.17 -13.53 0.95
CA GLY A 62 -22.04 -14.64 1.31
C GLY A 62 -22.76 -14.43 2.64
N THR A 63 -24.03 -14.78 2.64
CA THR A 63 -24.95 -14.71 3.78
C THR A 63 -25.13 -16.11 4.38
N ASN A 64 -25.18 -16.18 5.69
CA ASN A 64 -25.56 -17.40 6.40
C ASN A 64 -27.07 -17.57 6.40
N GLU A 65 -27.54 -18.75 6.06
CA GLU A 65 -28.96 -19.13 6.18
C GLU A 65 -29.17 -20.29 7.17
N ALA A 66 -28.07 -20.81 7.73
CA ALA A 66 -28.19 -21.87 8.74
C ALA A 66 -28.60 -21.29 10.09
N VAL A 67 -29.52 -21.97 10.77
CA VAL A 67 -30.04 -21.60 12.08
C VAL A 67 -29.54 -22.61 13.14
N GLY A 68 -28.91 -22.07 14.19
CA GLY A 68 -28.43 -22.95 15.28
C GLY A 68 -27.19 -22.41 15.96
N VAL A 69 -26.42 -23.33 16.55
CA VAL A 69 -25.17 -23.01 17.25
C VAL A 69 -23.97 -23.36 16.36
N VAL A 70 -23.03 -22.47 16.24
CA VAL A 70 -21.76 -22.72 15.55
C VAL A 70 -20.96 -23.75 16.34
N THR A 71 -20.75 -24.94 15.75
CA THR A 71 -20.04 -26.06 16.37
C THR A 71 -18.58 -26.16 15.91
N SER A 72 -18.27 -25.73 14.70
CA SER A 72 -16.91 -25.64 14.16
C SER A 72 -16.69 -24.36 13.34
N VAL A 73 -15.44 -23.95 13.23
CA VAL A 73 -14.96 -22.92 12.30
C VAL A 73 -13.83 -23.57 11.54
N ASP A 74 -14.04 -23.87 10.26
CA ASP A 74 -13.16 -24.70 9.45
C ASP A 74 -12.34 -23.87 8.49
N ALA A 75 -12.85 -22.72 8.06
CA ALA A 75 -12.13 -21.80 7.19
C ALA A 75 -11.00 -21.08 7.95
N THR A 76 -9.80 -21.14 7.38
CA THR A 76 -8.66 -20.32 7.83
C THR A 76 -8.69 -18.99 7.07
N ALA A 77 -8.63 -17.88 7.82
CA ALA A 77 -8.68 -16.54 7.24
C ALA A 77 -7.61 -16.34 6.15
N GLY A 78 -8.02 -15.84 4.98
CA GLY A 78 -7.13 -15.52 3.87
C GLY A 78 -6.63 -16.71 3.06
N THR A 79 -7.04 -17.93 3.36
CA THR A 79 -6.75 -19.07 2.48
C THR A 79 -7.62 -19.03 1.24
N VAL A 80 -7.09 -19.56 0.14
CA VAL A 80 -7.86 -19.72 -1.10
C VAL A 80 -8.85 -20.87 -0.92
N ALA A 81 -10.14 -20.55 -0.93
CA ALA A 81 -11.22 -21.53 -0.89
C ALA A 81 -11.63 -21.92 -2.31
N ALA A 82 -11.76 -23.22 -2.55
CA ALA A 82 -12.33 -23.77 -3.77
C ALA A 82 -13.81 -24.17 -3.54
N ALA A 83 -14.51 -24.55 -4.61
CA ALA A 83 -15.85 -25.11 -4.51
C ALA A 83 -15.87 -26.33 -3.58
N GLY A 84 -16.84 -26.40 -2.67
CA GLY A 84 -16.96 -27.46 -1.66
C GLY A 84 -16.10 -27.25 -0.41
N ALA A 85 -15.33 -26.16 -0.31
CA ALA A 85 -14.57 -25.85 0.90
C ALA A 85 -15.50 -25.66 2.10
N ARG A 86 -15.20 -26.35 3.21
CA ARG A 86 -15.93 -26.17 4.47
C ARG A 86 -15.58 -24.85 5.09
N LEU A 87 -16.58 -24.04 5.40
CA LEU A 87 -16.42 -22.72 6.00
C LEU A 87 -16.56 -22.78 7.52
N TYR A 88 -17.65 -23.32 8.00
CA TYR A 88 -17.96 -23.53 9.41
C TYR A 88 -19.04 -24.63 9.56
N GLY A 89 -19.34 -25.03 10.78
CA GLY A 89 -20.42 -25.98 11.06
C GLY A 89 -21.45 -25.36 12.00
N VAL A 90 -22.74 -25.65 11.73
CA VAL A 90 -23.87 -25.28 12.59
C VAL A 90 -24.60 -26.55 13.01
N ASN A 91 -24.76 -26.78 14.32
CA ASN A 91 -25.36 -27.99 14.87
C ASN A 91 -24.73 -29.28 14.26
N GLU A 92 -23.39 -29.30 14.13
CA GLU A 92 -22.59 -30.39 13.53
C GLU A 92 -22.78 -30.58 12.02
N ARG A 93 -23.58 -29.75 11.35
CA ARG A 93 -23.70 -29.75 9.88
C ARG A 93 -22.73 -28.76 9.27
N PRO A 94 -21.90 -29.18 8.30
CA PRO A 94 -20.99 -28.30 7.62
C PRO A 94 -21.71 -27.34 6.67
N VAL A 95 -21.30 -26.10 6.66
CA VAL A 95 -21.66 -25.07 5.66
C VAL A 95 -20.52 -24.97 4.69
N VAL A 96 -20.78 -25.15 3.40
CA VAL A 96 -19.75 -25.18 2.36
C VAL A 96 -19.89 -24.01 1.38
N ALA A 97 -18.76 -23.58 0.79
CA ALA A 97 -18.74 -22.60 -0.26
C ALA A 97 -19.04 -23.22 -1.63
N ALA A 98 -19.90 -22.60 -2.40
CA ALA A 98 -20.14 -22.93 -3.80
C ALA A 98 -20.11 -21.67 -4.66
N GLN A 99 -19.78 -21.82 -5.95
CA GLN A 99 -19.83 -20.69 -6.87
C GLN A 99 -21.27 -20.47 -7.33
N GLY A 100 -21.72 -19.21 -7.26
CA GLY A 100 -23.02 -18.82 -7.74
C GLY A 100 -23.33 -17.34 -7.48
N SER A 101 -24.16 -16.76 -8.34
CA SER A 101 -24.62 -15.37 -8.23
C SER A 101 -25.96 -15.24 -7.51
N VAL A 102 -26.74 -16.33 -7.41
CA VAL A 102 -28.03 -16.36 -6.71
C VAL A 102 -27.78 -16.89 -5.29
N PRO A 103 -28.07 -16.13 -4.24
CA PRO A 103 -27.98 -16.60 -2.87
C PRO A 103 -28.90 -17.79 -2.60
N ALA A 104 -28.52 -18.65 -1.65
CA ALA A 104 -29.42 -19.71 -1.18
C ALA A 104 -30.65 -19.09 -0.50
N TYR A 105 -31.85 -19.51 -0.88
CA TYR A 105 -33.11 -18.98 -0.35
C TYR A 105 -34.17 -20.05 -0.05
N ARG A 106 -33.85 -21.33 -0.34
CA ARG A 106 -34.74 -22.47 -0.13
C ARG A 106 -33.96 -23.78 -0.05
N ASP A 107 -34.63 -24.83 0.35
CA ASP A 107 -34.11 -26.19 0.20
C ASP A 107 -34.10 -26.60 -1.29
N ILE A 108 -33.05 -27.34 -1.70
CA ILE A 108 -32.87 -27.79 -3.07
C ILE A 108 -32.87 -29.34 -3.06
N GLY A 109 -33.92 -29.93 -3.64
CA GLY A 109 -34.12 -31.38 -3.70
C GLY A 109 -34.88 -31.78 -4.94
N SER A 110 -35.44 -33.04 -4.94
CA SER A 110 -36.17 -33.58 -6.08
C SER A 110 -37.21 -32.63 -6.65
N ALA A 111 -37.25 -32.48 -7.98
CA ALA A 111 -38.14 -31.61 -8.73
C ALA A 111 -37.94 -30.10 -8.48
N THR A 112 -36.91 -29.67 -7.76
CA THR A 112 -36.53 -28.26 -7.69
C THR A 112 -35.96 -27.82 -9.03
N SER A 113 -36.35 -26.64 -9.54
CA SER A 113 -35.79 -26.07 -10.75
C SER A 113 -35.54 -24.58 -10.57
N GLY A 114 -34.47 -24.07 -11.24
CA GLY A 114 -34.05 -22.70 -11.19
C GLY A 114 -32.52 -22.54 -11.24
N ASP A 115 -32.05 -21.28 -11.18
CA ASP A 115 -30.64 -20.96 -11.22
C ASP A 115 -29.88 -21.48 -10.00
N ASP A 116 -30.53 -21.50 -8.84
CA ASP A 116 -30.01 -22.10 -7.60
C ASP A 116 -29.74 -23.60 -7.74
N ALA A 117 -30.62 -24.31 -8.44
CA ALA A 117 -30.46 -25.73 -8.76
C ALA A 117 -29.31 -25.94 -9.78
N ALA A 118 -29.19 -25.08 -10.77
CA ALA A 118 -28.06 -25.08 -11.72
C ALA A 118 -26.71 -24.84 -11.01
N GLN A 119 -26.66 -23.89 -10.09
CA GLN A 119 -25.47 -23.59 -9.28
C GLN A 119 -25.08 -24.82 -8.42
N LEU A 120 -26.06 -25.50 -7.80
CA LEU A 120 -25.81 -26.75 -7.06
C LEU A 120 -25.30 -27.86 -7.96
N GLN A 121 -25.89 -28.05 -9.16
CA GLN A 121 -25.38 -29.03 -10.14
C GLN A 121 -23.94 -28.72 -10.53
N GLY A 122 -23.58 -27.40 -10.67
CA GLY A 122 -22.22 -26.93 -10.88
C GLY A 122 -21.28 -27.37 -9.76
N LEU A 123 -21.63 -27.11 -8.50
CA LEU A 123 -20.87 -27.56 -7.34
C LEU A 123 -20.65 -29.08 -7.37
N LEU A 124 -21.71 -29.85 -7.57
CA LEU A 124 -21.63 -31.35 -7.59
C LEU A 124 -20.75 -31.86 -8.73
N ARG A 125 -20.72 -31.15 -9.88
CA ARG A 125 -19.82 -31.45 -10.98
C ARG A 125 -18.37 -31.12 -10.64
N ASP A 126 -18.11 -29.96 -10.05
CA ASP A 126 -16.75 -29.54 -9.65
C ASP A 126 -16.16 -30.50 -8.60
N LEU A 127 -17.02 -31.08 -7.75
CA LEU A 127 -16.66 -32.12 -6.79
C LEU A 127 -16.52 -33.52 -7.43
N GLY A 128 -16.80 -33.67 -8.72
CA GLY A 128 -16.70 -34.95 -9.44
C GLY A 128 -17.79 -35.98 -9.08
N VAL A 129 -18.85 -35.59 -8.37
CA VAL A 129 -19.94 -36.47 -7.96
C VAL A 129 -21.14 -36.40 -8.91
N TYR A 130 -21.15 -35.48 -9.88
CA TYR A 130 -22.21 -35.34 -10.88
C TYR A 130 -21.61 -35.24 -12.27
N ALA A 131 -22.08 -36.06 -13.19
CA ALA A 131 -21.63 -36.07 -14.59
C ALA A 131 -22.74 -35.68 -15.59
N GLY A 132 -23.92 -35.32 -15.10
CA GLY A 132 -25.07 -34.93 -15.92
C GLY A 132 -24.97 -33.51 -16.47
N ALA A 133 -25.95 -33.11 -17.24
CA ALA A 133 -26.08 -31.74 -17.72
C ALA A 133 -26.43 -30.77 -16.58
N ILE A 134 -25.91 -29.57 -16.62
CA ILE A 134 -26.37 -28.49 -15.73
C ILE A 134 -27.56 -27.83 -16.43
N ASP A 135 -28.74 -28.37 -16.18
CA ASP A 135 -30.01 -27.94 -16.79
C ASP A 135 -30.90 -27.14 -15.81
N GLY A 136 -30.42 -26.95 -14.59
CA GLY A 136 -31.16 -26.26 -13.54
C GLY A 136 -32.35 -27.04 -13.00
N THR A 137 -32.46 -28.34 -13.23
CA THR A 137 -33.56 -29.18 -12.71
C THR A 137 -33.01 -30.37 -11.92
N ILE A 138 -33.38 -30.51 -10.69
CA ILE A 138 -32.93 -31.59 -9.81
C ILE A 138 -33.73 -32.88 -10.11
N GLY A 139 -33.21 -33.63 -11.08
CA GLY A 139 -33.72 -34.98 -11.43
C GLY A 139 -33.08 -36.09 -10.59
N THR A 140 -33.37 -37.34 -10.96
CA THR A 140 -32.89 -38.52 -10.23
C THR A 140 -31.38 -38.59 -10.11
N ASP A 141 -30.64 -38.24 -11.18
CA ASP A 141 -29.18 -38.26 -11.18
C ASP A 141 -28.59 -37.20 -10.26
N SER A 142 -29.22 -36.01 -10.23
CA SER A 142 -28.84 -34.92 -9.32
C SER A 142 -29.09 -35.31 -7.87
N VAL A 143 -30.23 -35.94 -7.57
CA VAL A 143 -30.55 -36.46 -6.22
C VAL A 143 -29.48 -37.48 -5.79
N ALA A 144 -29.16 -38.44 -6.62
CA ALA A 144 -28.13 -39.45 -6.32
C ALA A 144 -26.72 -38.79 -6.12
N ALA A 145 -26.43 -37.70 -6.82
CA ALA A 145 -25.20 -36.92 -6.64
C ALA A 145 -25.19 -36.16 -5.30
N ILE A 146 -26.34 -35.58 -4.92
CA ILE A 146 -26.52 -34.94 -3.60
C ILE A 146 -26.29 -35.94 -2.48
N GLU A 147 -26.88 -37.14 -2.56
CA GLU A 147 -26.71 -38.19 -1.56
C GLU A 147 -25.26 -38.62 -1.41
N ARG A 148 -24.53 -38.82 -2.53
CA ARG A 148 -23.07 -39.11 -2.51
C ARG A 148 -22.26 -38.02 -1.85
N TRP A 149 -22.58 -36.78 -2.16
CA TRP A 149 -21.92 -35.62 -1.56
C TRP A 149 -22.21 -35.53 -0.05
N GLN A 150 -23.46 -35.72 0.37
CA GLN A 150 -23.86 -35.75 1.78
C GLN A 150 -23.12 -36.83 2.55
N GLN A 151 -22.98 -38.05 1.97
CA GLN A 151 -22.19 -39.14 2.56
C GLN A 151 -20.71 -38.74 2.72
N ALA A 152 -20.12 -38.07 1.71
CA ALA A 152 -18.74 -37.59 1.78
C ALA A 152 -18.56 -36.48 2.85
N LEU A 153 -19.58 -35.68 3.12
CA LEU A 153 -19.59 -34.69 4.18
C LEU A 153 -19.78 -35.32 5.58
N GLY A 154 -20.24 -36.58 5.67
CA GLY A 154 -20.56 -37.27 6.92
C GLY A 154 -21.90 -36.88 7.53
N VAL A 155 -22.87 -36.46 6.69
CA VAL A 155 -24.23 -36.12 7.10
C VAL A 155 -25.23 -37.11 6.49
N ASP A 156 -26.47 -37.11 6.99
CA ASP A 156 -27.53 -37.95 6.45
C ASP A 156 -27.77 -37.72 4.98
N ALA A 157 -27.72 -38.77 4.17
CA ALA A 157 -27.93 -38.74 2.72
C ALA A 157 -29.45 -38.68 2.41
N THR A 158 -30.00 -37.49 2.43
CA THR A 158 -31.44 -37.24 2.24
C THR A 158 -31.79 -36.88 0.79
N GLY A 159 -30.81 -36.66 -0.09
CA GLY A 159 -31.02 -36.18 -1.44
C GLY A 159 -31.55 -34.73 -1.53
N THR A 160 -31.60 -34.03 -0.41
CA THR A 160 -32.02 -32.61 -0.33
C THR A 160 -30.97 -31.80 0.40
N VAL A 161 -30.47 -30.72 -0.27
CA VAL A 161 -29.61 -29.72 0.33
C VAL A 161 -30.49 -28.73 1.06
N ARG A 162 -30.30 -28.60 2.36
CA ARG A 162 -31.11 -27.71 3.20
C ARG A 162 -30.63 -26.26 3.00
N LEU A 163 -31.55 -25.32 3.18
CA LEU A 163 -31.20 -23.91 3.31
C LEU A 163 -30.16 -23.75 4.43
N GLY A 164 -29.02 -23.17 4.09
CA GLY A 164 -27.90 -22.97 4.99
C GLY A 164 -26.79 -24.03 4.93
N ASP A 165 -26.95 -25.15 4.19
CA ASP A 165 -25.86 -26.11 3.95
C ASP A 165 -24.81 -25.57 2.97
N VAL A 166 -25.22 -24.62 2.12
CA VAL A 166 -24.35 -24.00 1.08
C VAL A 166 -24.44 -22.49 1.14
N VAL A 167 -23.28 -21.83 1.05
CA VAL A 167 -23.17 -20.38 0.78
C VAL A 167 -22.68 -20.21 -0.64
N PHE A 168 -23.49 -19.58 -1.49
CA PHE A 168 -23.08 -19.23 -2.84
C PHE A 168 -22.29 -17.93 -2.81
N VAL A 169 -21.11 -17.95 -3.43
CA VAL A 169 -20.22 -16.78 -3.62
C VAL A 169 -19.99 -16.54 -5.10
N PRO A 170 -19.86 -15.29 -5.56
CA PRO A 170 -19.83 -14.99 -6.99
C PRO A 170 -18.71 -15.67 -7.77
N THR A 171 -17.55 -15.83 -7.14
CA THR A 171 -16.34 -16.37 -7.79
C THR A 171 -15.59 -17.33 -6.87
N LEU A 172 -15.18 -18.47 -7.39
CA LEU A 172 -14.27 -19.42 -6.78
C LEU A 172 -13.28 -19.92 -7.86
N PRO A 173 -12.01 -20.21 -7.52
CA PRO A 173 -11.42 -20.07 -6.17
C PRO A 173 -11.23 -18.60 -5.76
N ALA A 174 -11.40 -18.31 -4.47
CA ALA A 174 -11.24 -16.96 -3.91
C ALA A 174 -10.62 -17.01 -2.50
N ARG A 175 -9.92 -15.95 -2.11
CA ARG A 175 -9.50 -15.79 -0.72
C ARG A 175 -10.71 -15.39 0.11
N LEU A 176 -11.10 -16.26 1.02
CA LEU A 176 -12.24 -16.02 1.90
C LEU A 176 -11.81 -15.83 3.35
N THR A 177 -12.60 -15.06 4.06
CA THR A 177 -12.53 -14.96 5.51
C THR A 177 -13.94 -14.90 6.08
N LEU A 178 -14.07 -15.21 7.37
CA LEU A 178 -15.34 -15.14 8.07
C LEU A 178 -15.38 -13.93 9.00
N LYS A 179 -16.57 -13.35 9.19
CA LYS A 179 -16.79 -12.36 10.26
C LYS A 179 -16.69 -13.07 11.62
N THR A 180 -15.53 -12.96 12.28
CA THR A 180 -15.22 -13.69 13.51
C THR A 180 -16.00 -13.19 14.73
N ASP A 181 -16.56 -11.98 14.67
CA ASP A 181 -17.51 -11.45 15.64
C ASP A 181 -18.87 -12.17 15.59
N VAL A 182 -19.26 -12.68 14.41
CA VAL A 182 -20.50 -13.40 14.17
C VAL A 182 -20.26 -14.91 14.22
N VAL A 183 -19.31 -15.42 13.40
CA VAL A 183 -19.03 -16.87 13.29
C VAL A 183 -17.89 -17.24 14.23
N ARG A 184 -18.25 -17.63 15.43
CA ARG A 184 -17.33 -18.16 16.44
C ARG A 184 -17.97 -19.37 17.14
N ARG A 185 -17.16 -20.35 17.53
CA ARG A 185 -17.67 -21.54 18.22
C ARG A 185 -18.55 -21.15 19.41
N GLY A 186 -19.75 -21.71 19.47
CA GLY A 186 -20.75 -21.44 20.48
C GLY A 186 -21.64 -20.23 20.19
N ALA A 187 -21.38 -19.46 19.13
CA ALA A 187 -22.30 -18.41 18.70
C ALA A 187 -23.61 -19.01 18.18
N ARG A 188 -24.69 -18.28 18.34
CA ARG A 188 -26.01 -18.65 17.80
C ARG A 188 -26.28 -17.81 16.56
N LEU A 189 -26.59 -18.49 15.46
CA LEU A 189 -26.97 -17.88 14.18
C LEU A 189 -28.47 -18.01 13.98
N GLY A 190 -29.09 -17.00 13.39
CA GLY A 190 -30.53 -16.91 13.14
C GLY A 190 -30.93 -16.96 11.67
N GLY A 191 -29.96 -16.93 10.77
CA GLY A 191 -30.15 -16.76 9.32
C GLY A 191 -30.19 -15.29 8.90
N GLY A 192 -29.63 -14.97 7.74
CA GLY A 192 -29.56 -13.61 7.19
C GLY A 192 -28.31 -12.82 7.57
N GLU A 193 -27.39 -13.40 8.35
CA GLU A 193 -26.15 -12.70 8.70
C GLU A 193 -25.15 -12.72 7.53
N GLU A 194 -24.56 -11.58 7.20
CA GLU A 194 -23.40 -11.52 6.31
C GLU A 194 -22.19 -12.10 7.03
N VAL A 195 -21.70 -13.24 6.61
CA VAL A 195 -20.64 -13.96 7.33
C VAL A 195 -19.42 -14.25 6.49
N VAL A 196 -19.56 -14.40 5.18
CA VAL A 196 -18.46 -14.72 4.27
C VAL A 196 -18.01 -13.46 3.57
N LEU A 197 -16.74 -13.13 3.73
CA LEU A 197 -16.10 -12.00 3.09
C LEU A 197 -15.06 -12.51 2.09
N ALA A 198 -15.05 -11.93 0.88
CA ALA A 198 -13.96 -12.11 -0.07
C ALA A 198 -12.90 -11.04 0.15
N LEU A 199 -11.65 -11.45 0.18
CA LEU A 199 -10.52 -10.54 0.20
C LEU A 199 -10.11 -10.18 -1.21
N GLY A 200 -9.63 -8.95 -1.40
CA GLY A 200 -9.03 -8.52 -2.65
C GLY A 200 -7.84 -9.41 -3.06
N SER A 201 -7.35 -9.23 -4.29
CA SER A 201 -6.18 -9.95 -4.80
C SER A 201 -4.88 -9.57 -4.09
N ALA A 202 -4.83 -8.39 -3.48
CA ALA A 202 -3.70 -7.86 -2.71
C ALA A 202 -4.21 -6.91 -1.60
N PRO A 203 -3.41 -6.71 -0.53
CA PRO A 203 -3.70 -5.70 0.47
C PRO A 203 -3.56 -4.29 -0.13
N GLN A 204 -4.35 -3.36 0.37
CA GLN A 204 -4.20 -1.94 0.09
C GLN A 204 -3.19 -1.31 1.04
N PHE A 205 -2.38 -0.41 0.50
CA PHE A 205 -1.39 0.33 1.26
C PHE A 205 -1.78 1.81 1.26
N THR A 206 -1.86 2.38 2.44
CA THR A 206 -2.17 3.78 2.63
C THR A 206 -1.18 4.42 3.59
N LEU A 207 -0.88 5.69 3.38
CA LEU A 207 0.02 6.47 4.20
C LEU A 207 -0.78 7.57 4.90
N PRO A 208 -1.16 7.39 6.16
CA PRO A 208 -1.78 8.46 6.93
C PRO A 208 -0.72 9.49 7.32
N ALA A 209 -0.93 10.75 6.97
CA ALA A 209 -0.04 11.86 7.28
C ALA A 209 -0.82 13.05 7.80
N GLY A 210 -0.21 13.85 8.67
CA GLY A 210 -0.75 15.14 9.05
C GLY A 210 -0.81 16.08 7.84
N GLU A 211 -1.69 17.07 7.87
CA GLU A 211 -1.91 18.00 6.77
C GLU A 211 -0.60 18.69 6.32
N ALA A 212 0.20 19.17 7.27
CA ALA A 212 1.51 19.78 6.98
C ALA A 212 2.50 18.80 6.35
N GLN A 213 2.59 17.56 6.87
CA GLN A 213 3.47 16.53 6.33
C GLN A 213 3.04 16.10 4.93
N SER A 214 1.72 15.98 4.71
CA SER A 214 1.19 15.59 3.40
C SER A 214 1.48 16.62 2.32
N ALA A 215 1.60 17.91 2.68
CA ALA A 215 1.95 18.96 1.75
C ALA A 215 3.38 18.83 1.22
N GLU A 216 4.30 18.26 2.01
CA GLU A 216 5.70 18.04 1.64
C GLU A 216 5.91 16.78 0.78
N ILE A 217 4.90 15.89 0.67
CA ILE A 217 4.99 14.64 -0.07
C ILE A 217 4.39 14.83 -1.46
N PRO A 218 5.17 14.88 -2.54
CA PRO A 218 4.61 15.03 -3.89
C PRO A 218 3.91 13.73 -4.35
N THR A 219 2.94 13.86 -5.25
CA THR A 219 2.42 12.71 -6.00
C THR A 219 3.54 12.12 -6.84
N GLY A 220 3.62 10.79 -6.91
CA GLY A 220 4.73 10.08 -7.54
C GLY A 220 5.97 9.91 -6.65
N ALA A 221 5.99 10.46 -5.43
CA ALA A 221 7.09 10.24 -4.49
C ALA A 221 7.31 8.74 -4.25
N ARG A 222 8.57 8.31 -4.29
CA ARG A 222 8.94 6.92 -4.00
C ARG A 222 8.85 6.66 -2.50
N VAL A 223 8.27 5.51 -2.17
CA VAL A 223 8.07 5.04 -0.80
C VAL A 223 8.74 3.69 -0.66
N GLU A 224 9.73 3.60 0.23
CA GLU A 224 10.42 2.37 0.58
C GLU A 224 9.78 1.81 1.86
N ILE A 225 9.05 0.70 1.74
CA ILE A 225 8.32 0.06 2.86
C ILE A 225 9.15 -1.11 3.38
N THR A 226 9.30 -1.20 4.70
CA THR A 226 9.96 -2.32 5.35
C THR A 226 8.90 -3.23 5.96
N ALA A 227 8.78 -4.45 5.42
CA ALA A 227 7.89 -5.49 5.96
C ALA A 227 8.40 -6.05 7.29
N ALA A 228 7.53 -6.71 8.06
CA ALA A 228 7.86 -7.29 9.35
C ALA A 228 9.03 -8.30 9.30
N GLY A 229 9.25 -8.96 8.15
CA GLY A 229 10.37 -9.87 7.89
C GLY A 229 11.66 -9.20 7.40
N GLY A 230 11.74 -7.86 7.37
CA GLY A 230 12.89 -7.12 6.84
C GLY A 230 12.95 -7.03 5.32
N GLN A 231 11.98 -7.54 4.60
CA GLN A 231 11.85 -7.38 3.15
C GLN A 231 11.52 -5.92 2.83
N ARG A 232 12.05 -5.42 1.74
CA ARG A 232 11.75 -4.07 1.24
C ARG A 232 10.82 -4.15 0.04
N TRP A 233 9.79 -3.34 0.09
CA TRP A 233 8.85 -3.14 -1.00
C TRP A 233 8.92 -1.70 -1.48
N GLU A 234 8.76 -1.50 -2.76
CA GLU A 234 8.75 -0.18 -3.37
C GLU A 234 7.36 0.18 -3.84
N ALA A 235 6.96 1.39 -3.51
CA ALA A 235 5.68 1.96 -3.88
C ALA A 235 5.87 3.41 -4.33
N SER A 236 4.85 3.96 -4.96
CA SER A 236 4.75 5.38 -5.28
C SER A 236 3.44 5.96 -4.75
N VAL A 237 3.46 7.24 -4.42
CA VAL A 237 2.26 7.97 -3.98
C VAL A 237 1.36 8.21 -5.19
N ALA A 238 0.16 7.60 -5.19
CA ALA A 238 -0.78 7.70 -6.30
C ALA A 238 -1.74 8.89 -6.16
N GLY A 239 -2.28 9.11 -4.97
CA GLY A 239 -3.30 10.12 -4.75
C GLY A 239 -3.48 10.51 -3.29
N ARG A 240 -4.34 11.51 -3.04
CA ARG A 240 -4.64 12.04 -1.71
C ARG A 240 -6.13 12.06 -1.47
N ALA A 241 -6.54 11.65 -0.29
CA ALA A 241 -7.91 11.77 0.19
C ALA A 241 -7.92 12.34 1.61
N ALA A 242 -8.89 13.17 1.93
CA ALA A 242 -9.10 13.60 3.31
C ALA A 242 -9.64 12.43 4.14
N ALA A 243 -9.09 12.21 5.33
CA ALA A 243 -9.64 11.23 6.24
C ALA A 243 -10.98 11.70 6.82
N PRO A 244 -11.93 10.78 7.09
CA PRO A 244 -13.24 11.15 7.66
C PRO A 244 -13.14 11.86 9.01
N SER A 245 -12.06 11.67 9.75
CA SER A 245 -11.84 12.21 11.11
C SER A 245 -11.21 13.60 11.16
N GLY A 246 -10.98 14.27 10.04
CA GLY A 246 -10.38 15.62 9.99
C GLY A 246 -8.91 15.70 10.43
N GLY A 247 -8.15 16.63 9.88
CA GLY A 247 -6.73 16.87 10.25
C GLY A 247 -5.71 15.82 9.77
N THR A 248 -6.17 14.72 9.19
CA THR A 248 -5.33 13.68 8.59
C THR A 248 -5.64 13.57 7.10
N VAL A 249 -4.60 13.43 6.31
CA VAL A 249 -4.68 13.13 4.86
C VAL A 249 -4.21 11.70 4.67
N VAL A 250 -4.95 10.93 3.92
CA VAL A 250 -4.56 9.56 3.54
C VAL A 250 -4.04 9.58 2.12
N LEU A 251 -2.78 9.20 1.97
CA LEU A 251 -2.13 9.06 0.68
C LEU A 251 -2.27 7.60 0.23
N GLY A 252 -2.88 7.36 -0.93
CA GLY A 252 -2.94 6.04 -1.55
C GLY A 252 -1.59 5.68 -2.15
N LEU A 253 -1.17 4.42 -2.00
CA LEU A 253 0.07 3.91 -2.58
C LEU A 253 -0.23 2.90 -3.68
N GLU A 254 0.55 2.96 -4.73
CA GLU A 254 0.55 2.01 -5.85
C GLU A 254 1.93 1.38 -6.02
N PRO A 255 2.05 0.23 -6.67
CA PRO A 255 3.34 -0.35 -7.00
C PRO A 255 4.20 0.65 -7.76
N ALA A 256 5.48 0.73 -7.41
CA ALA A 256 6.41 1.56 -8.16
C ALA A 256 6.46 1.11 -9.63
N PRO A 257 6.49 2.03 -10.60
CA PRO A 257 6.60 1.67 -12.00
C PRO A 257 7.89 0.86 -12.23
N ALA A 258 7.79 -0.26 -12.88
CA ALA A 258 8.93 -1.10 -13.23
C ALA A 258 9.85 -0.30 -14.19
N GLY A 259 11.04 0.10 -13.70
CA GLY A 259 12.08 0.72 -14.53
C GLY A 259 12.07 2.25 -14.54
N GLY A 260 11.91 2.89 -13.41
CA GLY A 260 12.10 4.34 -13.29
C GLY A 260 13.53 4.73 -12.96
N ALA A 261 14.43 4.77 -13.95
CA ALA A 261 15.54 5.71 -13.89
C ALA A 261 14.95 7.11 -14.08
N SER A 262 15.07 7.95 -13.07
CA SER A 262 14.62 9.33 -13.05
C SER A 262 15.19 10.10 -14.25
N GLY A 263 14.34 10.38 -15.25
CA GLY A 263 14.56 11.43 -16.21
C GLY A 263 13.76 12.65 -15.79
N ALA A 264 14.40 13.59 -15.13
CA ALA A 264 13.88 14.93 -14.98
C ALA A 264 13.89 15.59 -16.36
N GLU A 265 12.82 15.47 -17.12
CA GLU A 265 12.60 16.29 -18.30
C GLU A 265 11.79 17.52 -17.92
N ALA A 266 12.51 18.63 -17.97
CA ALA A 266 12.00 19.95 -17.80
C ALA A 266 10.87 20.23 -18.81
N ALA A 267 9.74 20.74 -18.32
CA ALA A 267 8.68 21.30 -19.12
C ALA A 267 9.20 22.57 -19.84
N GLY A 268 9.49 22.42 -21.13
CA GLY A 268 9.70 23.52 -22.07
C GLY A 268 8.60 23.47 -23.11
N GLY A 269 7.68 24.43 -23.06
CA GLY A 269 6.62 24.55 -24.04
C GLY A 269 7.09 25.00 -25.41
N ALA A 270 6.45 24.51 -26.46
CA ALA A 270 6.31 25.21 -27.72
C ALA A 270 5.06 24.71 -28.45
N MET A 271 4.21 25.67 -28.77
CA MET A 271 3.05 25.56 -29.67
C MET A 271 3.54 25.36 -31.12
N GLY A 272 2.70 24.71 -31.92
CA GLY A 272 2.86 24.67 -33.37
C GLY A 272 1.99 23.64 -34.03
N ALA A 273 0.97 24.01 -34.51
CA ALA A 273 -0.08 23.91 -35.49
C ALA A 273 0.13 22.92 -36.67
N GLU A 274 -1.04 22.36 -37.07
CA GLU A 274 -1.58 22.05 -38.42
C GLU A 274 -1.02 20.91 -39.28
N ALA A 275 -1.88 20.05 -39.62
CA ALA A 275 -2.73 19.81 -40.81
C ALA A 275 -2.52 18.46 -41.51
N ALA A 276 -3.61 17.78 -41.61
CA ALA A 276 -4.22 17.09 -42.75
C ALA A 276 -3.43 16.06 -43.59
N GLY A 277 -4.12 14.96 -43.83
CA GLY A 277 -3.93 14.20 -45.08
C GLY A 277 -4.03 12.69 -44.93
N GLY A 278 -5.17 12.17 -45.29
CA GLY A 278 -5.64 10.86 -45.47
C GLY A 278 -4.84 9.93 -46.35
N ALA A 279 -5.12 8.66 -46.23
CA ALA A 279 -5.49 7.80 -47.34
C ALA A 279 -5.59 6.32 -46.88
N MET A 280 -6.60 5.68 -47.40
CA MET A 280 -6.93 4.26 -47.28
C MET A 280 -5.83 3.33 -47.87
N GLY A 281 -5.80 2.09 -47.36
CA GLY A 281 -5.04 1.02 -48.00
C GLY A 281 -5.14 -0.31 -47.28
N ALA A 282 -6.12 -1.10 -47.68
CA ALA A 282 -6.17 -2.57 -47.84
C ALA A 282 -5.27 -3.48 -47.00
N ALA A 283 -5.91 -4.46 -46.40
CA ALA A 283 -5.37 -5.73 -45.91
C ALA A 283 -4.80 -6.61 -47.08
N PRO A 284 -3.95 -7.58 -46.76
CA PRO A 284 -4.33 -8.94 -47.02
C PRO A 284 -4.16 -9.91 -45.88
N ALA A 285 -5.00 -10.95 -45.96
CA ALA A 285 -5.08 -12.10 -45.09
C ALA A 285 -3.91 -13.06 -45.28
N GLY A 286 -3.61 -13.85 -44.27
CA GLY A 286 -3.00 -15.16 -44.47
C GLY A 286 -2.06 -15.60 -43.36
N GLY A 287 -2.45 -16.62 -42.59
CA GLY A 287 -1.55 -17.71 -42.28
C GLY A 287 -1.18 -18.00 -40.83
N ALA A 288 -1.99 -18.83 -40.18
CA ALA A 288 -1.63 -20.06 -39.47
C ALA A 288 -0.75 -20.04 -38.21
N ALA A 289 -1.38 -20.46 -37.12
CA ALA A 289 -0.98 -21.43 -36.09
C ALA A 289 0.31 -21.17 -35.29
N GLY A 290 0.10 -20.74 -34.04
CA GLY A 290 1.07 -20.84 -32.95
C GLY A 290 0.30 -20.78 -31.64
N GLY A 291 0.38 -21.86 -30.86
CA GLY A 291 -0.43 -22.13 -29.67
C GLY A 291 -0.47 -21.00 -28.68
N ASP A 292 -1.67 -20.56 -28.38
CA ASP A 292 -2.00 -19.69 -27.28
C ASP A 292 -1.86 -20.46 -25.97
N ALA A 293 -0.76 -20.25 -25.28
CA ALA A 293 -0.78 -20.29 -23.83
C ALA A 293 -1.67 -19.12 -23.42
N ALA A 294 -2.91 -19.41 -23.01
CA ALA A 294 -3.79 -18.47 -22.35
C ALA A 294 -3.07 -17.94 -21.11
N GLY A 295 -2.46 -16.77 -21.26
CA GLY A 295 -1.93 -16.01 -20.15
C GLY A 295 -3.11 -15.68 -19.25
N GLU A 296 -3.02 -16.09 -17.99
CA GLU A 296 -3.90 -15.63 -16.95
C GLU A 296 -4.04 -14.11 -17.05
N PRO A 297 -5.28 -13.55 -16.85
CA PRO A 297 -5.48 -12.10 -16.83
C PRO A 297 -4.52 -11.53 -15.80
N GLY A 298 -3.56 -10.70 -16.27
CA GLY A 298 -2.42 -10.22 -15.53
C GLY A 298 -2.81 -9.80 -14.11
N ALA A 299 -2.27 -10.50 -13.13
CA ALA A 299 -2.35 -10.09 -11.75
C ALA A 299 -1.82 -8.65 -11.70
N ALA A 300 -2.69 -7.70 -11.34
CA ALA A 300 -2.30 -6.32 -11.17
C ALA A 300 -1.06 -6.31 -10.27
N ALA A 301 0.00 -5.63 -10.72
CA ALA A 301 1.23 -5.57 -9.94
C ALA A 301 0.89 -5.11 -8.52
N SER A 302 1.26 -5.87 -7.51
CA SER A 302 1.01 -5.52 -6.11
C SER A 302 2.31 -5.05 -5.45
N ILE A 303 2.21 -4.13 -4.49
CA ILE A 303 3.36 -3.59 -3.76
C ILE A 303 4.17 -4.71 -3.08
N CYS A 304 3.50 -5.70 -2.52
CA CYS A 304 4.10 -6.82 -1.82
C CYS A 304 4.48 -8.01 -2.73
N GLY A 305 4.07 -8.00 -4.03
CA GLY A 305 4.34 -9.08 -4.98
C GLY A 305 3.92 -10.46 -4.44
N ALA A 306 4.82 -11.43 -4.49
CA ALA A 306 4.60 -12.78 -3.95
C ALA A 306 4.58 -12.84 -2.41
N ALA A 307 4.98 -11.79 -1.72
CA ALA A 307 5.08 -11.75 -0.26
C ALA A 307 3.82 -11.16 0.42
N CYS A 308 2.72 -10.95 -0.31
CA CYS A 308 1.48 -10.40 0.24
C CYS A 308 0.90 -11.25 1.38
N ASP A 309 1.17 -12.56 1.38
CA ASP A 309 0.73 -13.47 2.46
C ASP A 309 1.37 -13.14 3.82
N SER A 310 2.45 -12.35 3.85
CA SER A 310 3.07 -11.87 5.10
C SER A 310 2.28 -10.72 5.77
N VAL A 311 1.32 -10.12 5.05
CA VAL A 311 0.42 -9.10 5.61
C VAL A 311 -0.77 -9.80 6.26
N PRO A 312 -0.98 -9.64 7.58
CA PRO A 312 -2.13 -10.23 8.27
C PRO A 312 -3.46 -9.87 7.60
N VAL A 313 -4.32 -10.89 7.44
CA VAL A 313 -5.62 -10.71 6.76
C VAL A 313 -6.69 -10.09 7.66
N THR A 314 -6.43 -10.00 8.95
CA THR A 314 -7.34 -9.39 9.93
C THR A 314 -6.74 -8.12 10.50
N GLY A 315 -7.50 -7.03 10.42
CA GLY A 315 -7.08 -5.73 10.95
C GLY A 315 -6.06 -5.02 10.06
N GLN A 316 -5.60 -3.88 10.55
CA GLN A 316 -4.63 -3.01 9.90
C GLN A 316 -3.22 -3.28 10.46
N THR A 317 -2.24 -3.41 9.60
CA THR A 317 -0.84 -3.57 9.97
C THR A 317 -0.07 -2.30 9.62
N LEU A 318 0.67 -1.76 10.61
CA LEU A 318 1.54 -0.60 10.39
C LEU A 318 2.95 -1.08 10.06
N LEU A 319 3.48 -0.59 8.95
CA LEU A 319 4.80 -0.91 8.41
C LEU A 319 5.64 0.37 8.36
N ALA A 320 6.90 0.28 8.78
CA ALA A 320 7.82 1.40 8.67
C ALA A 320 8.10 1.73 7.20
N ALA A 321 8.09 3.01 6.86
CA ALA A 321 8.36 3.46 5.50
C ALA A 321 9.21 4.73 5.48
N GLU A 322 10.05 4.83 4.47
CA GLU A 322 10.80 6.03 4.12
C GLU A 322 10.26 6.59 2.80
N ILE A 323 9.78 7.81 2.85
CA ILE A 323 9.28 8.55 1.70
C ILE A 323 10.41 9.43 1.17
N VAL A 324 10.80 9.25 -0.08
CA VAL A 324 11.80 10.08 -0.76
C VAL A 324 11.08 11.34 -1.27
N THR A 325 11.21 12.44 -0.52
CA THR A 325 10.62 13.73 -0.89
C THR A 325 11.51 14.51 -1.85
N LEU A 326 12.81 14.25 -1.81
CA LEU A 326 13.79 14.74 -2.77
C LEU A 326 14.83 13.64 -3.00
N GLU A 327 14.98 13.19 -4.24
CA GLU A 327 16.03 12.25 -4.63
C GLU A 327 17.42 12.83 -4.30
N THR A 328 18.34 11.96 -3.90
CA THR A 328 19.70 12.40 -3.56
C THR A 328 20.44 12.87 -4.79
N VAL A 329 20.79 14.16 -4.81
CA VAL A 329 21.60 14.79 -5.85
C VAL A 329 23.00 15.01 -5.33
N ARG A 330 24.02 14.57 -6.07
CA ARG A 330 25.43 14.78 -5.77
C ARG A 330 25.96 15.98 -6.52
N GLY A 331 26.83 16.74 -5.88
CA GLY A 331 27.47 17.90 -6.49
C GLY A 331 28.14 18.82 -5.49
N THR A 332 28.36 20.04 -5.91
CA THR A 332 28.93 21.09 -5.07
C THR A 332 27.87 21.61 -4.10
N VAL A 333 28.09 21.44 -2.80
CA VAL A 333 27.12 21.75 -1.76
C VAL A 333 27.49 23.01 -0.99
N VAL A 334 26.47 23.84 -0.74
CA VAL A 334 26.56 25.07 0.03
C VAL A 334 25.38 25.16 1.01
N PRO A 335 25.52 25.86 2.15
CA PRO A 335 24.36 26.24 2.95
C PRO A 335 23.43 27.15 2.14
N ALA A 336 22.13 26.84 2.14
CA ALA A 336 21.13 27.62 1.38
C ALA A 336 21.11 29.09 1.80
N ILE A 337 21.47 29.41 3.04
CA ILE A 337 21.57 30.77 3.56
C ILE A 337 22.70 31.58 2.89
N ALA A 338 23.67 30.95 2.22
CA ALA A 338 24.72 31.63 1.46
C ALA A 338 24.23 32.18 0.09
N LEU A 339 23.10 31.63 -0.39
CA LEU A 339 22.51 32.05 -1.66
C LEU A 339 21.95 33.46 -1.56
N ARG A 340 22.26 34.27 -2.54
CA ARG A 340 21.75 35.64 -2.72
C ARG A 340 20.96 35.71 -4.02
N SER A 341 19.78 36.31 -3.94
CA SER A 341 18.97 36.58 -5.13
C SER A 341 19.06 38.05 -5.46
N ASP A 342 19.27 38.37 -6.72
CA ASP A 342 19.20 39.76 -7.24
C ASP A 342 17.72 40.10 -7.59
N PRO A 343 17.44 41.37 -7.93
CA PRO A 343 16.09 41.80 -8.35
C PRO A 343 15.57 41.08 -9.61
N GLN A 344 16.46 40.50 -10.41
CA GLN A 344 16.15 39.70 -11.60
C GLN A 344 15.99 38.20 -11.28
N HIS A 345 16.02 37.82 -9.99
CA HIS A 345 15.92 36.42 -9.49
C HIS A 345 17.12 35.53 -9.86
N ALA A 346 18.23 36.12 -10.34
CA ALA A 346 19.45 35.38 -10.54
C ALA A 346 20.12 35.09 -9.19
N LEU A 347 20.54 33.82 -9.02
CA LEU A 347 21.18 33.37 -7.78
C LEU A 347 22.70 33.51 -7.88
N SER A 348 23.32 33.94 -6.78
CA SER A 348 24.76 34.08 -6.67
C SER A 348 25.28 33.76 -5.28
N LEU A 349 26.54 33.38 -5.19
CA LEU A 349 27.31 33.27 -3.95
C LEU A 349 28.32 34.43 -3.88
N LEU A 350 28.47 35.01 -2.71
CA LEU A 350 29.55 36.01 -2.48
C LEU A 350 30.76 35.30 -1.89
N ASP A 351 31.92 35.42 -2.51
CA ASP A 351 33.16 34.92 -1.94
C ASP A 351 33.65 35.75 -0.75
N GLU A 352 34.76 35.35 -0.13
CA GLU A 352 35.36 36.04 1.00
C GLU A 352 35.76 37.47 0.62
N GLY A 353 36.12 37.74 -0.64
CA GLY A 353 36.46 39.05 -1.18
C GLY A 353 35.25 39.93 -1.51
N GLY A 354 34.02 39.35 -1.53
CA GLY A 354 32.79 40.04 -1.89
C GLY A 354 32.46 39.97 -3.38
N VAL A 355 33.17 39.17 -4.15
CA VAL A 355 32.87 38.95 -5.58
C VAL A 355 31.66 37.98 -5.69
N ALA A 356 30.72 38.39 -6.54
CA ALA A 356 29.53 37.56 -6.81
C ALA A 356 29.83 36.49 -7.87
N HIS A 357 29.58 35.25 -7.54
CA HIS A 357 29.68 34.10 -8.44
C HIS A 357 28.25 33.63 -8.79
N PRO A 358 27.82 33.76 -10.04
CA PRO A 358 26.50 33.28 -10.45
C PRO A 358 26.43 31.75 -10.33
N VAL A 359 25.31 31.25 -9.77
CA VAL A 359 25.11 29.83 -9.55
C VAL A 359 23.71 29.39 -9.99
N THR A 360 23.60 28.14 -10.34
CA THR A 360 22.31 27.45 -10.56
C THR A 360 22.09 26.44 -9.44
N VAL A 361 20.90 26.46 -8.80
CA VAL A 361 20.55 25.49 -7.78
C VAL A 361 19.88 24.30 -8.47
N THR A 362 20.42 23.09 -8.24
CA THR A 362 19.90 21.85 -8.79
C THR A 362 19.00 21.12 -7.78
N ALA A 363 19.31 21.22 -6.49
CA ALA A 363 18.55 20.63 -5.41
C ALA A 363 18.74 21.43 -4.13
N GLU A 364 17.69 21.51 -3.31
CA GLU A 364 17.74 22.16 -2.00
C GLU A 364 16.94 21.35 -0.99
N ALA A 365 17.56 20.99 0.12
CA ALA A 365 16.88 20.34 1.25
C ALA A 365 17.66 20.58 2.55
N ARG A 366 16.93 20.61 3.66
CA ARG A 366 17.49 20.71 5.02
C ARG A 366 18.48 21.86 5.19
N GLY A 367 18.26 23.00 4.51
CA GLY A 367 19.11 24.16 4.60
C GLY A 367 20.43 24.05 3.82
N MET A 368 20.60 23.05 2.98
CA MET A 368 21.73 22.86 2.08
C MET A 368 21.26 22.85 0.63
N ALA A 369 22.07 23.38 -0.28
CA ALA A 369 21.77 23.41 -1.70
C ALA A 369 22.93 22.81 -2.51
N VAL A 370 22.60 22.04 -3.55
CA VAL A 370 23.55 21.64 -4.60
C VAL A 370 23.55 22.70 -5.66
N VAL A 371 24.71 23.24 -5.95
CA VAL A 371 24.88 24.37 -6.89
C VAL A 371 25.84 24.00 -8.01
N GLY A 372 25.52 24.50 -9.21
CA GLY A 372 26.42 24.52 -10.35
C GLY A 372 27.01 25.93 -10.54
N GLY A 373 28.17 26.04 -11.20
CA GLY A 373 28.82 27.34 -11.51
C GLY A 373 30.00 27.69 -10.60
N VAL A 374 30.22 26.95 -9.52
CA VAL A 374 31.37 27.13 -8.61
C VAL A 374 32.08 25.82 -8.36
N GLN A 375 33.37 25.88 -8.00
CA GLN A 375 34.16 24.69 -7.68
C GLN A 375 34.27 24.48 -6.17
N PRO A 376 34.45 23.24 -5.71
CA PRO A 376 34.79 22.95 -4.33
C PRO A 376 36.06 23.67 -3.89
N GLY A 377 36.09 24.09 -2.61
CA GLY A 377 37.20 24.84 -2.04
C GLY A 377 37.00 26.38 -2.01
N LEU A 378 36.01 26.93 -2.75
CA LEU A 378 35.65 28.32 -2.66
C LEU A 378 35.12 28.66 -1.26
N ARG A 379 35.58 29.77 -0.67
CA ARG A 379 35.05 30.28 0.60
C ARG A 379 33.98 31.32 0.34
N VAL A 380 32.77 31.06 0.81
CA VAL A 380 31.60 31.91 0.59
C VAL A 380 31.10 32.53 1.89
N ARG A 381 30.57 33.74 1.78
CA ARG A 381 30.00 34.47 2.93
C ARG A 381 28.62 33.91 3.28
N VAL A 382 28.42 33.70 4.56
CA VAL A 382 27.10 33.44 5.13
C VAL A 382 26.76 34.55 6.13
N PRO A 383 25.49 34.93 6.29
CA PRO A 383 25.09 35.86 7.33
C PRO A 383 25.54 35.31 8.69
N SER A 384 26.26 36.08 9.48
CA SER A 384 26.50 35.70 10.86
C SER A 384 25.16 35.81 11.60
N ALA A 385 24.72 34.74 12.28
CA ALA A 385 23.62 34.85 13.21
C ALA A 385 24.07 35.83 14.31
N VAL A 386 23.52 37.02 14.31
CA VAL A 386 23.62 37.91 15.49
C VAL A 386 22.86 37.14 16.59
N ALA A 387 23.59 36.66 17.60
CA ALA A 387 22.98 36.12 18.78
C ALA A 387 22.09 37.19 19.41
N PRO A 388 20.85 36.86 19.81
CA PRO A 388 19.95 37.78 20.45
C PRO A 388 20.48 38.28 21.79
#